data_82b9588c985fc62eabc6dea2e706b694
#
_entry.id   82b9588c985fc62eabc6dea2e706b694
#
_cell.length_a   1.000
_cell.length_b   1.000
_cell.length_c   1.000
_cell.angle_alpha   90.00
_cell.angle_beta   90.00
_cell.angle_gamma   90.00
#
_symmetry.space_group_name_H-M   'P 1'
#
loop_
_entity.id
_entity.type
_entity.pdbx_description
1 polymer ?
#
loop_
_entity_poly.entity_id
_entity_poly.type
_entity_poly.pdbx_seq_one_letter_code
_entity_poly.pdbx_strand_id
1 'polypeptide(L)'
;MELTEQQIVNMTPADLLSHEVVYSIFSLPDDDPERARLQALLEVRAAELKIEKQFTKVMRACAKADKKLAEQYTKEYAAAHANIPLKFDGKGNPLVTIDNFYLIMCNDNYYKNLQFNELAHCPEIVENGKVRRWTDEDDAASRHYIETKYHIYSESKHNDALRMLFRQRSYHPIRNIIDAIEWDGIERIPTFLHRWMKCEDTPYTREVSRLIFAGGINRLYNPGCKFDDVVVLIGTNQGEGKSTFVRWLAIKDDYFAEVNEFDGQKGMEAIEGAWICEIAELLAMTKTKEQEAIKAYITRQADRYRRPF
;
A
#
# COMPACT_ATOMS: atom_id res chain seq x y z
N MET A 1 20.18 -30.16 22.46
CA MET A 1 21.31 -30.46 23.35
C MET A 1 22.53 -29.74 22.80
N GLU A 2 23.12 -28.81 23.53
CA GLU A 2 24.37 -28.18 23.09
C GLU A 2 25.52 -29.14 23.33
N LEU A 3 26.17 -29.58 22.26
CA LEU A 3 27.30 -30.47 22.30
C LEU A 3 28.60 -29.65 22.48
N THR A 4 29.32 -29.88 23.60
CA THR A 4 30.63 -29.27 23.80
C THR A 4 31.74 -30.10 23.13
N GLU A 5 32.86 -29.46 22.75
CA GLU A 5 34.03 -30.16 22.17
C GLU A 5 34.52 -31.31 23.08
N GLN A 6 34.50 -31.10 24.39
CA GLN A 6 34.94 -32.10 25.36
C GLN A 6 34.03 -33.33 25.42
N GLN A 7 32.75 -33.13 25.20
CA GLN A 7 31.79 -34.24 25.05
C GLN A 7 32.05 -35.04 23.77
N ILE A 8 32.30 -34.33 22.64
CA ILE A 8 32.59 -34.99 21.37
C ILE A 8 33.86 -35.83 21.39
N VAL A 9 34.93 -35.32 22.02
CA VAL A 9 36.20 -36.07 22.17
C VAL A 9 36.01 -37.35 22.99
N ASN A 10 35.09 -37.38 23.94
CA ASN A 10 34.82 -38.52 24.80
C ASN A 10 33.77 -39.49 24.27
N MET A 11 33.16 -39.22 23.09
CA MET A 11 32.14 -40.08 22.51
C MET A 11 32.71 -41.44 22.07
N THR A 12 31.94 -42.48 22.36
CA THR A 12 32.15 -43.82 21.82
C THR A 12 31.60 -43.96 20.38
N PRO A 13 31.95 -45.01 19.63
CA PRO A 13 31.31 -45.24 18.34
C PRO A 13 29.77 -45.31 18.38
N ALA A 14 29.21 -45.86 19.45
CA ALA A 14 27.78 -45.96 19.64
C ALA A 14 27.12 -44.56 19.88
N ASP A 15 27.77 -43.74 20.67
CA ASP A 15 27.29 -42.37 20.95
C ASP A 15 27.30 -41.53 19.64
N LEU A 16 28.40 -41.61 18.86
CA LEU A 16 28.55 -40.84 17.64
C LEU A 16 27.55 -41.21 16.56
N LEU A 17 27.12 -42.48 16.51
CA LEU A 17 26.10 -42.96 15.58
C LEU A 17 24.70 -42.87 16.12
N SER A 18 24.49 -42.33 17.34
CA SER A 18 23.20 -42.17 17.96
C SER A 18 22.36 -41.13 17.21
N HIS A 19 21.02 -41.34 17.15
CA HIS A 19 20.12 -40.40 16.54
C HIS A 19 20.17 -39.01 17.19
N GLU A 20 20.35 -38.93 18.53
CA GLU A 20 20.38 -37.68 19.27
C GLU A 20 21.57 -36.80 18.84
N VAL A 21 22.77 -37.40 18.72
CA VAL A 21 23.99 -36.67 18.33
C VAL A 21 23.88 -36.19 16.86
N VAL A 22 23.46 -37.06 15.94
CA VAL A 22 23.33 -36.70 14.55
C VAL A 22 22.22 -35.68 14.35
N TYR A 23 21.10 -35.82 15.04
CA TYR A 23 19.97 -34.89 14.94
C TYR A 23 20.27 -33.51 15.51
N SER A 24 21.20 -33.38 16.50
CA SER A 24 21.60 -32.07 17.04
C SER A 24 22.19 -31.15 15.95
N ILE A 25 22.82 -31.72 14.91
CA ILE A 25 23.33 -30.94 13.75
C ILE A 25 22.15 -30.41 12.92
N PHE A 26 21.19 -31.27 12.60
CA PHE A 26 20.02 -30.90 11.76
C PHE A 26 19.00 -30.02 12.48
N SER A 27 19.10 -29.89 13.80
CA SER A 27 18.28 -28.94 14.58
C SER A 27 18.71 -27.49 14.37
N LEU A 28 19.95 -27.23 13.95
CA LEU A 28 20.47 -25.90 13.63
C LEU A 28 20.09 -25.48 12.21
N PRO A 29 19.95 -24.16 11.93
CA PRO A 29 19.77 -23.64 10.57
C PRO A 29 20.89 -24.06 9.61
N ASP A 30 20.60 -24.14 8.30
CA ASP A 30 21.57 -24.55 7.28
C ASP A 30 22.75 -23.57 7.15
N ASP A 31 22.50 -22.29 7.42
CA ASP A 31 23.44 -21.17 7.38
C ASP A 31 24.09 -20.85 8.72
N ASP A 32 23.81 -21.63 9.76
CA ASP A 32 24.40 -21.43 11.09
C ASP A 32 25.87 -21.88 11.11
N PRO A 33 26.84 -21.01 11.42
CA PRO A 33 28.25 -21.36 11.53
C PRO A 33 28.52 -22.50 12.52
N GLU A 34 27.73 -22.60 13.59
CA GLU A 34 27.87 -23.65 14.60
C GLU A 34 27.50 -25.02 14.06
N ARG A 35 26.55 -25.11 13.11
CA ARG A 35 26.20 -26.33 12.41
C ARG A 35 27.41 -26.89 11.66
N ALA A 36 28.10 -26.06 10.88
CA ALA A 36 29.31 -26.46 10.14
C ALA A 36 30.44 -26.87 11.08
N ARG A 37 30.60 -26.14 12.19
CA ARG A 37 31.61 -26.44 13.22
C ARG A 37 31.35 -27.79 13.88
N LEU A 38 30.16 -28.04 14.37
CA LEU A 38 29.76 -29.31 14.99
C LEU A 38 29.94 -30.48 14.04
N GLN A 39 29.51 -30.33 12.77
CA GLN A 39 29.67 -31.35 11.78
C GLN A 39 31.15 -31.70 11.58
N ALA A 40 32.05 -30.72 11.44
CA ALA A 40 33.46 -30.93 11.27
C ALA A 40 34.10 -31.67 12.48
N LEU A 41 33.73 -31.30 13.68
CA LEU A 41 34.22 -31.94 14.92
C LEU A 41 33.77 -33.40 15.01
N LEU A 42 32.53 -33.71 14.68
CA LEU A 42 32.03 -35.09 14.67
C LEU A 42 32.66 -35.95 13.55
N GLU A 43 32.94 -35.35 12.38
CA GLU A 43 33.65 -36.02 11.28
C GLU A 43 35.10 -36.37 11.67
N VAL A 44 35.81 -35.44 12.35
CA VAL A 44 37.14 -35.69 12.92
C VAL A 44 37.11 -36.83 13.92
N ARG A 45 36.15 -36.82 14.83
CA ARG A 45 35.97 -37.86 15.83
C ARG A 45 35.64 -39.23 15.20
N ALA A 46 34.80 -39.25 14.12
CA ALA A 46 34.50 -40.46 13.39
C ALA A 46 35.76 -41.05 12.72
N ALA A 47 36.68 -40.22 12.24
CA ALA A 47 37.95 -40.62 11.67
C ALA A 47 38.87 -41.26 12.73
N GLU A 48 39.01 -40.62 13.89
CA GLU A 48 39.74 -41.14 15.02
C GLU A 48 39.27 -42.55 15.46
N LEU A 49 37.95 -42.72 15.51
CA LEU A 49 37.31 -43.98 15.87
C LEU A 49 37.25 -45.02 14.72
N LYS A 50 37.73 -44.68 13.51
CA LYS A 50 37.71 -45.51 12.28
C LYS A 50 36.32 -45.95 11.85
N ILE A 51 35.31 -45.09 12.03
CA ILE A 51 33.89 -45.33 11.67
C ILE A 51 33.35 -44.32 10.63
N GLU A 52 34.22 -43.63 9.90
CA GLU A 52 33.84 -42.56 8.95
C GLU A 52 32.74 -43.01 7.95
N LYS A 53 32.88 -44.23 7.42
CA LYS A 53 31.89 -44.76 6.46
C LYS A 53 30.52 -44.98 7.10
N GLN A 54 30.51 -45.43 8.34
CA GLN A 54 29.24 -45.63 9.09
C GLN A 54 28.61 -44.32 9.46
N PHE A 55 29.40 -43.37 9.98
CA PHE A 55 28.96 -42.01 10.30
C PHE A 55 28.38 -41.29 9.07
N THR A 56 29.10 -41.28 7.94
CA THR A 56 28.62 -40.70 6.67
C THR A 56 27.30 -41.33 6.20
N LYS A 57 27.13 -42.64 6.39
CA LYS A 57 25.89 -43.32 6.02
C LYS A 57 24.70 -42.85 6.90
N VAL A 58 24.92 -42.72 8.21
CA VAL A 58 23.90 -42.22 9.17
C VAL A 58 23.55 -40.77 8.87
N MET A 59 24.54 -39.90 8.68
CA MET A 59 24.36 -38.51 8.31
C MET A 59 23.51 -38.37 7.04
N ARG A 60 23.80 -39.11 5.98
CA ARG A 60 23.01 -39.09 4.74
C ARG A 60 21.60 -39.61 4.94
N ALA A 61 21.38 -40.61 5.78
CA ALA A 61 20.04 -41.11 6.09
C ALA A 61 19.20 -40.08 6.86
N CYS A 62 19.80 -39.42 7.85
CA CYS A 62 19.16 -38.33 8.60
C CYS A 62 18.83 -37.13 7.71
N ALA A 63 19.77 -36.66 6.89
CA ALA A 63 19.54 -35.57 5.92
C ALA A 63 18.38 -35.86 4.95
N LYS A 64 18.29 -37.12 4.48
CA LYS A 64 17.21 -37.55 3.59
C LYS A 64 15.84 -37.59 4.30
N ALA A 65 15.82 -38.02 5.58
CA ALA A 65 14.60 -38.05 6.39
C ALA A 65 14.12 -36.63 6.69
N ASP A 66 15.04 -35.73 7.05
CA ASP A 66 14.77 -34.32 7.34
C ASP A 66 14.19 -33.61 6.09
N LYS A 67 14.80 -33.80 4.94
CA LYS A 67 14.29 -33.28 3.66
C LYS A 67 12.88 -33.78 3.33
N LYS A 68 12.61 -35.07 3.54
CA LYS A 68 11.28 -35.65 3.29
C LYS A 68 10.23 -35.06 4.21
N LEU A 69 10.58 -34.87 5.49
CA LEU A 69 9.69 -34.23 6.47
C LEU A 69 9.39 -32.78 6.10
N ALA A 70 10.41 -32.01 5.71
CA ALA A 70 10.25 -30.63 5.25
C ALA A 70 9.35 -30.54 4.00
N GLU A 71 9.50 -31.46 3.03
CA GLU A 71 8.63 -31.54 1.85
C GLU A 71 7.16 -31.84 2.23
N GLN A 72 6.95 -32.67 3.25
CA GLN A 72 5.62 -32.98 3.75
C GLN A 72 4.98 -31.75 4.42
N TYR A 73 5.70 -31.08 5.34
CA TYR A 73 5.24 -29.84 5.97
C TYR A 73 4.91 -28.76 4.95
N THR A 74 5.75 -28.57 3.94
CA THR A 74 5.47 -27.59 2.88
C THR A 74 4.16 -27.91 2.15
N LYS A 75 3.89 -29.17 1.84
CA LYS A 75 2.66 -29.59 1.15
C LYS A 75 1.42 -29.39 2.04
N GLU A 76 1.50 -29.77 3.30
CA GLU A 76 0.42 -29.60 4.27
C GLU A 76 0.11 -28.12 4.51
N TYR A 77 1.17 -27.31 4.66
CA TYR A 77 1.05 -25.86 4.81
C TYR A 77 0.41 -25.20 3.56
N ALA A 78 0.88 -25.55 2.37
CA ALA A 78 0.34 -25.00 1.12
C ALA A 78 -1.15 -25.37 0.94
N ALA A 79 -1.53 -26.61 1.28
CA ALA A 79 -2.92 -27.05 1.23
C ALA A 79 -3.81 -26.28 2.24
N ALA A 80 -3.31 -26.04 3.44
CA ALA A 80 -4.02 -25.28 4.48
C ALA A 80 -4.20 -23.78 4.13
N HIS A 81 -3.33 -23.22 3.27
CA HIS A 81 -3.32 -21.78 2.93
C HIS A 81 -3.73 -21.50 1.47
N ALA A 82 -4.73 -22.22 0.96
CA ALA A 82 -5.31 -22.02 -0.37
C ALA A 82 -4.27 -22.10 -1.53
N ASN A 83 -3.23 -22.90 -1.34
CA ASN A 83 -2.12 -23.09 -2.29
C ASN A 83 -1.44 -21.79 -2.77
N ILE A 84 -1.35 -20.78 -1.90
CA ILE A 84 -0.56 -19.58 -2.20
C ILE A 84 0.89 -20.01 -2.45
N PRO A 85 1.53 -19.60 -3.56
CA PRO A 85 2.85 -20.10 -3.96
C PRO A 85 3.97 -19.45 -3.13
N LEU A 86 3.99 -19.72 -1.82
CA LEU A 86 4.98 -19.21 -0.90
C LEU A 86 6.33 -19.87 -1.07
N LYS A 87 7.41 -19.17 -0.73
CA LYS A 87 8.76 -19.68 -0.64
C LYS A 87 9.03 -20.21 0.75
N PHE A 88 9.68 -21.36 0.85
CA PHE A 88 9.95 -22.06 2.10
C PHE A 88 11.46 -22.23 2.32
N ASP A 89 11.85 -22.39 3.58
CA ASP A 89 13.20 -22.78 3.98
C ASP A 89 13.43 -24.29 3.78
N GLY A 90 14.67 -24.75 4.05
CA GLY A 90 15.02 -26.17 3.97
C GLY A 90 14.27 -27.08 4.96
N LYS A 91 13.59 -26.51 5.96
CA LYS A 91 12.81 -27.22 7.00
C LYS A 91 11.30 -27.21 6.71
N GLY A 92 10.86 -26.52 5.65
CA GLY A 92 9.45 -26.43 5.27
C GLY A 92 8.69 -25.28 5.92
N ASN A 93 9.36 -24.34 6.59
CA ASN A 93 8.72 -23.14 7.12
C ASN A 93 8.65 -22.05 6.06
N PRO A 94 7.58 -21.23 5.99
CA PRO A 94 7.51 -20.14 5.06
C PRO A 94 8.58 -19.08 5.39
N LEU A 95 9.31 -18.63 4.35
CA LEU A 95 10.34 -17.62 4.51
C LEU A 95 9.73 -16.27 4.88
N VAL A 96 10.36 -15.56 5.81
CA VAL A 96 9.99 -14.19 6.18
C VAL A 96 10.61 -13.22 5.17
N THR A 97 9.97 -13.08 3.99
CA THR A 97 10.41 -12.21 2.88
C THR A 97 9.30 -11.27 2.45
N ILE A 98 9.66 -10.12 1.87
CA ILE A 98 8.67 -9.18 1.29
C ILE A 98 7.79 -9.90 0.26
N ASP A 99 8.38 -10.79 -0.54
CA ASP A 99 7.68 -11.54 -1.56
C ASP A 99 6.58 -12.45 -0.99
N ASN A 100 6.85 -13.19 0.09
CA ASN A 100 5.84 -14.01 0.75
C ASN A 100 4.71 -13.15 1.37
N PHE A 101 5.03 -12.03 2.01
CA PHE A 101 4.00 -11.09 2.48
C PHE A 101 3.14 -10.59 1.32
N TYR A 102 3.76 -10.20 0.22
CA TYR A 102 3.06 -9.70 -0.96
C TYR A 102 2.19 -10.77 -1.62
N LEU A 103 2.68 -12.00 -1.76
CA LEU A 103 1.91 -13.13 -2.28
C LEU A 103 0.67 -13.44 -1.41
N ILE A 104 0.81 -13.40 -0.08
CA ILE A 104 -0.31 -13.53 0.84
C ILE A 104 -1.33 -12.42 0.59
N MET A 105 -0.89 -11.16 0.58
CA MET A 105 -1.75 -10.00 0.40
C MET A 105 -2.46 -9.97 -0.95
N CYS A 106 -1.84 -10.51 -2.00
CA CYS A 106 -2.46 -10.62 -3.33
C CYS A 106 -3.55 -11.69 -3.40
N ASN A 107 -3.42 -12.79 -2.64
CA ASN A 107 -4.25 -13.99 -2.81
C ASN A 107 -5.22 -14.24 -1.66
N ASP A 108 -4.99 -13.66 -0.47
CA ASP A 108 -5.90 -13.84 0.66
C ASP A 108 -7.09 -12.90 0.59
N ASN A 109 -8.27 -13.44 0.88
CA ASN A 109 -9.53 -12.68 0.89
C ASN A 109 -9.55 -11.51 1.88
N TYR A 110 -8.75 -11.56 2.95
CA TYR A 110 -8.60 -10.45 3.90
C TYR A 110 -8.22 -9.14 3.21
N TYR A 111 -7.35 -9.23 2.19
CA TYR A 111 -6.83 -8.08 1.45
C TYR A 111 -7.59 -7.76 0.16
N LYS A 112 -8.64 -8.53 -0.18
CA LYS A 112 -9.32 -8.43 -1.47
C LYS A 112 -9.85 -7.03 -1.79
N ASN A 113 -10.36 -6.36 -0.77
CA ASN A 113 -11.06 -5.08 -0.92
C ASN A 113 -10.17 -3.86 -0.61
N LEU A 114 -8.86 -4.07 -0.47
CA LEU A 114 -7.91 -2.96 -0.31
C LEU A 114 -7.64 -2.29 -1.64
N GLN A 115 -7.57 -0.96 -1.61
CA GLN A 115 -7.26 -0.11 -2.75
C GLN A 115 -6.53 1.15 -2.29
N PHE A 116 -5.94 1.91 -3.22
CA PHE A 116 -5.29 3.18 -2.94
C PHE A 116 -5.94 4.29 -3.75
N ASN A 117 -6.47 5.30 -3.07
CA ASN A 117 -7.08 6.46 -3.69
C ASN A 117 -6.00 7.47 -4.08
N GLU A 118 -5.77 7.65 -5.39
CA GLU A 118 -4.77 8.58 -5.93
C GLU A 118 -5.13 10.05 -5.67
N LEU A 119 -6.42 10.40 -5.64
CA LEU A 119 -6.87 11.76 -5.39
C LEU A 119 -6.63 12.18 -3.92
N ALA A 120 -7.05 11.33 -2.98
CA ALA A 120 -6.87 11.56 -1.55
C ALA A 120 -5.49 11.11 -1.04
N HIS A 121 -4.67 10.48 -1.89
CA HIS A 121 -3.37 9.91 -1.54
C HIS A 121 -3.39 9.06 -0.28
N CYS A 122 -4.43 8.27 -0.08
CA CYS A 122 -4.57 7.42 1.10
C CYS A 122 -5.00 6.00 0.73
N PRO A 123 -4.58 5.01 1.52
CA PRO A 123 -5.11 3.67 1.42
C PRO A 123 -6.55 3.63 1.92
N GLU A 124 -7.35 2.78 1.28
CA GLU A 124 -8.77 2.60 1.56
C GLU A 124 -9.15 1.12 1.56
N ILE A 125 -10.22 0.81 2.27
CA ILE A 125 -10.87 -0.50 2.25
C ILE A 125 -12.35 -0.35 1.94
N VAL A 126 -12.89 -1.27 1.14
CA VAL A 126 -14.33 -1.36 0.87
C VAL A 126 -14.95 -2.41 1.78
N GLU A 127 -15.75 -1.97 2.75
CA GLU A 127 -16.47 -2.82 3.69
C GLU A 127 -17.98 -2.62 3.55
N ASN A 128 -18.72 -3.69 3.34
CA ASN A 128 -20.19 -3.65 3.18
C ASN A 128 -20.66 -2.63 2.12
N GLY A 129 -19.89 -2.47 1.03
CA GLY A 129 -20.17 -1.52 -0.04
C GLY A 129 -19.87 -0.05 0.29
N LYS A 130 -19.28 0.23 1.45
CA LYS A 130 -18.82 1.57 1.83
C LYS A 130 -17.30 1.62 1.81
N VAL A 131 -16.76 2.72 1.33
CA VAL A 131 -15.33 3.02 1.34
C VAL A 131 -14.99 3.74 2.64
N ARG A 132 -13.95 3.31 3.32
CA ARG A 132 -13.34 4.03 4.43
C ARG A 132 -11.82 4.04 4.31
N ARG A 133 -11.17 5.00 4.93
CA ARG A 133 -9.71 5.04 5.02
C ARG A 133 -9.20 3.82 5.81
N TRP A 134 -8.08 3.28 5.37
CA TRP A 134 -7.27 2.33 6.11
C TRP A 134 -6.46 3.08 7.16
N THR A 135 -6.41 2.58 8.39
CA THR A 135 -5.82 3.25 9.56
C THR A 135 -4.65 2.47 10.13
N ASP A 136 -3.95 3.04 11.10
CA ASP A 136 -2.87 2.35 11.82
C ASP A 136 -3.37 1.13 12.61
N GLU A 137 -4.62 1.16 13.08
CA GLU A 137 -5.27 0.02 13.71
C GLU A 137 -5.48 -1.13 12.72
N ASP A 138 -5.82 -0.80 11.47
CA ASP A 138 -5.93 -1.80 10.39
C ASP A 138 -4.56 -2.41 10.07
N ASP A 139 -3.48 -1.62 10.09
CA ASP A 139 -2.11 -2.10 9.93
C ASP A 139 -1.73 -3.08 11.04
N ALA A 140 -2.06 -2.75 12.29
CA ALA A 140 -1.81 -3.63 13.42
C ALA A 140 -2.62 -4.94 13.32
N ALA A 141 -3.90 -4.84 12.96
CA ALA A 141 -4.76 -6.00 12.73
C ALA A 141 -4.26 -6.88 11.58
N SER A 142 -3.78 -6.27 10.50
CA SER A 142 -3.20 -6.97 9.35
C SER A 142 -1.91 -7.73 9.71
N ARG A 143 -1.02 -7.12 10.49
CA ARG A 143 0.19 -7.79 11.00
C ARG A 143 -0.17 -9.00 11.88
N HIS A 144 -1.10 -8.81 12.82
CA HIS A 144 -1.59 -9.88 13.68
C HIS A 144 -2.23 -11.01 12.88
N TYR A 145 -3.03 -10.69 11.86
CA TYR A 145 -3.64 -11.68 10.98
C TYR A 145 -2.60 -12.55 10.27
N ILE A 146 -1.57 -11.93 9.68
CA ILE A 146 -0.51 -12.68 8.99
C ILE A 146 0.29 -13.53 9.98
N GLU A 147 0.65 -12.98 11.14
CA GLU A 147 1.39 -13.72 12.17
C GLU A 147 0.62 -14.95 12.63
N THR A 148 -0.66 -14.79 12.94
CA THR A 148 -1.50 -15.88 13.46
C THR A 148 -1.80 -16.94 12.42
N LYS A 149 -2.11 -16.53 11.19
CA LYS A 149 -2.54 -17.44 10.14
C LYS A 149 -1.37 -18.08 9.37
N TYR A 150 -0.33 -17.30 9.13
CA TYR A 150 0.79 -17.69 8.25
C TYR A 150 2.10 -17.92 9.01
N HIS A 151 2.12 -17.70 10.32
CA HIS A 151 3.28 -17.91 11.20
C HIS A 151 4.55 -17.16 10.73
N ILE A 152 4.39 -16.02 10.05
CA ILE A 152 5.47 -15.12 9.67
C ILE A 152 5.23 -13.73 10.25
N TYR A 153 6.29 -13.10 10.77
CA TYR A 153 6.24 -11.77 11.33
C TYR A 153 7.44 -10.95 10.90
N SER A 154 7.19 -9.76 10.39
CA SER A 154 8.16 -8.68 10.20
C SER A 154 7.40 -7.41 9.82
N GLU A 155 7.40 -6.41 10.69
CA GLU A 155 6.72 -5.14 10.45
C GLU A 155 7.24 -4.42 9.19
N SER A 156 8.56 -4.32 9.03
CA SER A 156 9.16 -3.65 7.87
C SER A 156 8.76 -4.32 6.55
N LYS A 157 8.87 -5.66 6.47
CA LYS A 157 8.54 -6.41 5.25
C LYS A 157 7.04 -6.41 4.96
N HIS A 158 6.21 -6.46 6.00
CA HIS A 158 4.76 -6.29 5.90
C HIS A 158 4.43 -4.94 5.28
N ASN A 159 4.99 -3.84 5.81
CA ASN A 159 4.72 -2.50 5.32
C ASN A 159 5.20 -2.30 3.88
N ASP A 160 6.36 -2.86 3.51
CA ASP A 160 6.85 -2.81 2.13
C ASP A 160 5.93 -3.59 1.16
N ALA A 161 5.48 -4.77 1.55
CA ALA A 161 4.54 -5.57 0.76
C ALA A 161 3.18 -4.87 0.62
N LEU A 162 2.68 -4.24 1.69
CA LEU A 162 1.43 -3.50 1.68
C LEU A 162 1.50 -2.28 0.75
N ARG A 163 2.63 -1.55 0.75
CA ARG A 163 2.87 -0.45 -0.23
C ARG A 163 2.87 -0.96 -1.67
N MET A 164 3.45 -2.12 -1.93
CA MET A 164 3.42 -2.75 -3.26
C MET A 164 1.99 -3.09 -3.68
N LEU A 165 1.19 -3.66 -2.77
CA LEU A 165 -0.22 -3.97 -3.00
C LEU A 165 -1.03 -2.71 -3.33
N PHE A 166 -0.89 -1.65 -2.54
CA PHE A 166 -1.56 -0.38 -2.77
C PHE A 166 -1.17 0.24 -4.10
N ARG A 167 0.10 0.20 -4.49
CA ARG A 167 0.54 0.65 -5.80
C ARG A 167 -0.11 -0.14 -6.95
N GLN A 168 -0.25 -1.45 -6.79
CA GLN A 168 -0.91 -2.30 -7.79
C GLN A 168 -2.41 -2.02 -7.89
N ARG A 169 -3.04 -1.68 -6.77
CA ARG A 169 -4.49 -1.46 -6.65
C ARG A 169 -4.84 0.03 -6.54
N SER A 170 -3.99 0.90 -7.07
CA SER A 170 -4.29 2.31 -7.12
C SER A 170 -5.40 2.60 -8.13
N TYR A 171 -6.23 3.57 -7.79
CA TYR A 171 -7.31 4.05 -8.63
C TYR A 171 -7.52 5.55 -8.44
N HIS A 172 -8.02 6.21 -9.47
CA HIS A 172 -8.40 7.61 -9.38
C HIS A 172 -9.93 7.75 -9.48
N PRO A 173 -10.63 8.13 -8.40
CA PRO A 173 -12.08 8.05 -8.36
C PRO A 173 -12.78 8.87 -9.44
N ILE A 174 -12.26 10.07 -9.73
CA ILE A 174 -12.87 10.96 -10.76
C ILE A 174 -12.55 10.45 -12.16
N ARG A 175 -11.30 10.04 -12.45
CA ARG A 175 -10.95 9.48 -13.76
C ARG A 175 -11.80 8.27 -14.08
N ASN A 176 -11.96 7.36 -13.13
CA ASN A 176 -12.77 6.16 -13.34
C ASN A 176 -14.24 6.49 -13.69
N ILE A 177 -14.80 7.55 -13.08
CA ILE A 177 -16.15 8.01 -13.42
C ILE A 177 -16.20 8.58 -14.84
N ILE A 178 -15.26 9.45 -15.20
CA ILE A 178 -15.23 10.13 -16.49
C ILE A 178 -14.93 9.15 -17.62
N ASP A 179 -13.94 8.27 -17.43
CA ASP A 179 -13.52 7.29 -18.45
C ASP A 179 -14.59 6.21 -18.71
N ALA A 180 -15.52 6.01 -17.77
CA ALA A 180 -16.64 5.09 -17.94
C ALA A 180 -17.82 5.69 -18.73
N ILE A 181 -17.79 7.01 -19.04
CA ILE A 181 -18.87 7.69 -19.74
C ILE A 181 -18.55 7.77 -21.23
N GLU A 182 -19.42 7.24 -22.07
CA GLU A 182 -19.35 7.44 -23.51
C GLU A 182 -20.04 8.76 -23.92
N TRP A 183 -19.37 9.53 -24.78
CA TRP A 183 -19.92 10.76 -25.27
C TRP A 183 -21.05 10.48 -26.30
N ASP A 184 -22.22 11.10 -26.08
CA ASP A 184 -23.40 10.94 -26.93
C ASP A 184 -23.40 11.85 -28.17
N GLY A 185 -22.32 12.59 -28.44
CA GLY A 185 -22.19 13.50 -29.58
C GLY A 185 -22.83 14.87 -29.37
N ILE A 186 -23.44 15.15 -28.22
CA ILE A 186 -24.15 16.42 -28.00
C ILE A 186 -23.26 17.39 -27.24
N GLU A 187 -22.94 18.54 -27.85
CA GLU A 187 -22.17 19.60 -27.23
C GLU A 187 -23.02 20.40 -26.24
N ARG A 188 -22.73 20.25 -24.93
CA ARG A 188 -23.48 20.91 -23.85
C ARG A 188 -22.66 21.98 -23.13
N ILE A 189 -21.34 21.83 -23.09
CA ILE A 189 -20.44 22.68 -22.32
C ILE A 189 -20.55 24.17 -22.68
N PRO A 190 -20.53 24.61 -23.96
CA PRO A 190 -20.55 26.04 -24.26
C PRO A 190 -21.78 26.79 -23.75
N THR A 191 -22.92 26.14 -23.71
CA THR A 191 -24.18 26.75 -23.26
C THR A 191 -24.53 26.45 -21.80
N PHE A 192 -23.62 25.82 -21.07
CA PHE A 192 -23.88 25.31 -19.73
C PHE A 192 -24.26 26.44 -18.74
N LEU A 193 -23.45 27.50 -18.65
CA LEU A 193 -23.72 28.63 -17.76
C LEU A 193 -25.04 29.35 -18.12
N HIS A 194 -25.36 29.48 -19.41
CA HIS A 194 -26.62 30.03 -19.82
C HIS A 194 -27.81 29.16 -19.39
N ARG A 195 -27.74 27.85 -19.60
CA ARG A 195 -28.83 26.91 -19.29
C ARG A 195 -29.11 26.77 -17.81
N TRP A 196 -28.06 26.65 -17.01
CA TRP A 196 -28.18 26.27 -15.60
C TRP A 196 -28.02 27.45 -14.65
N MET A 197 -27.17 28.43 -14.98
CA MET A 197 -26.90 29.59 -14.12
C MET A 197 -27.63 30.85 -14.59
N LYS A 198 -28.40 30.77 -15.68
CA LYS A 198 -29.16 31.89 -16.25
C LYS A 198 -28.29 33.08 -16.68
N CYS A 199 -27.01 32.85 -16.92
CA CYS A 199 -26.13 33.86 -17.50
C CYS A 199 -26.60 34.24 -18.91
N GLU A 200 -26.32 35.46 -19.36
CA GLU A 200 -26.54 35.87 -20.75
C GLU A 200 -25.71 34.97 -21.70
N ASP A 201 -26.30 34.54 -22.82
CA ASP A 201 -25.62 33.72 -23.80
C ASP A 201 -24.76 34.57 -24.73
N THR A 202 -23.52 34.78 -24.34
CA THR A 202 -22.54 35.58 -25.06
C THR A 202 -21.32 34.73 -25.43
N PRO A 203 -20.46 35.15 -26.39
CA PRO A 203 -19.20 34.49 -26.65
C PRO A 203 -18.34 34.36 -25.38
N TYR A 204 -18.31 35.39 -24.51
CA TYR A 204 -17.59 35.38 -23.25
C TYR A 204 -18.10 34.29 -22.29
N THR A 205 -19.41 34.23 -22.04
CA THR A 205 -19.95 33.22 -21.10
C THR A 205 -19.79 31.79 -21.65
N ARG A 206 -19.81 31.61 -22.97
CA ARG A 206 -19.51 30.31 -23.61
C ARG A 206 -18.04 29.89 -23.39
N GLU A 207 -17.08 30.82 -23.52
CA GLU A 207 -15.67 30.53 -23.24
C GLU A 207 -15.40 30.27 -21.76
N VAL A 208 -16.02 31.03 -20.86
CA VAL A 208 -15.96 30.75 -19.41
C VAL A 208 -16.52 29.37 -19.08
N SER A 209 -17.62 28.97 -19.72
CA SER A 209 -18.14 27.61 -19.60
C SER A 209 -17.10 26.55 -19.99
N ARG A 210 -16.46 26.71 -21.16
CA ARG A 210 -15.41 25.79 -21.60
C ARG A 210 -14.23 25.77 -20.64
N LEU A 211 -13.83 26.92 -20.15
CA LEU A 211 -12.70 27.08 -19.22
C LEU A 211 -12.91 26.30 -17.91
N ILE A 212 -14.09 26.36 -17.32
CA ILE A 212 -14.41 25.60 -16.09
C ILE A 212 -14.14 24.11 -16.27
N PHE A 213 -14.73 23.53 -17.32
CA PHE A 213 -14.62 22.09 -17.57
C PHE A 213 -13.23 21.71 -18.06
N ALA A 214 -12.65 22.45 -19.00
CA ALA A 214 -11.33 22.18 -19.53
C ALA A 214 -10.25 22.28 -18.44
N GLY A 215 -10.33 23.27 -17.55
CA GLY A 215 -9.40 23.41 -16.42
C GLY A 215 -9.48 22.24 -15.45
N GLY A 216 -10.69 21.87 -15.05
CA GLY A 216 -10.91 20.72 -14.16
C GLY A 216 -10.38 19.41 -14.76
N ILE A 217 -10.68 19.15 -16.03
CA ILE A 217 -10.22 17.95 -16.74
C ILE A 217 -8.72 17.99 -16.97
N ASN A 218 -8.15 19.13 -17.37
CA ASN A 218 -6.72 19.23 -17.62
C ASN A 218 -5.90 18.95 -16.34
N ARG A 219 -6.30 19.52 -15.21
CA ARG A 219 -5.63 19.24 -13.92
C ARG A 219 -5.81 17.79 -13.45
N LEU A 220 -6.94 17.17 -13.82
CA LEU A 220 -7.21 15.78 -13.50
C LEU A 220 -6.24 14.82 -14.23
N TYR A 221 -6.03 15.03 -15.54
CA TYR A 221 -5.18 14.14 -16.34
C TYR A 221 -3.70 14.57 -16.39
N ASN A 222 -3.43 15.86 -16.15
CA ASN A 222 -2.09 16.44 -16.12
C ASN A 222 -1.85 17.18 -14.79
N PRO A 223 -1.70 16.48 -13.65
CA PRO A 223 -1.44 17.10 -12.37
C PRO A 223 -0.21 18.01 -12.42
N GLY A 224 -0.33 19.23 -11.86
CA GLY A 224 0.75 20.24 -11.92
C GLY A 224 0.78 21.07 -13.20
N CYS A 225 -0.15 20.87 -14.15
CA CYS A 225 -0.26 21.77 -15.29
C CYS A 225 -0.57 23.19 -14.84
N LYS A 226 -0.04 24.16 -15.60
CA LYS A 226 -0.32 25.57 -15.34
C LYS A 226 -1.75 25.89 -15.72
N PHE A 227 -2.52 26.39 -14.75
CA PHE A 227 -3.88 26.87 -14.93
C PHE A 227 -4.16 27.94 -13.87
N ASP A 228 -4.03 29.20 -14.28
CA ASP A 228 -4.05 30.37 -13.38
C ASP A 228 -5.42 31.07 -13.38
N ASP A 229 -6.37 30.60 -14.22
CA ASP A 229 -7.68 31.18 -14.34
C ASP A 229 -8.58 30.71 -13.19
N VAL A 230 -9.30 31.66 -12.59
CA VAL A 230 -10.32 31.40 -11.56
C VAL A 230 -11.63 32.01 -11.99
N VAL A 231 -12.66 31.20 -12.00
CA VAL A 231 -14.00 31.67 -12.32
C VAL A 231 -14.66 32.23 -11.06
N VAL A 232 -15.11 33.51 -11.13
CA VAL A 232 -15.78 34.17 -10.03
C VAL A 232 -17.28 34.26 -10.35
N LEU A 233 -18.11 33.66 -9.50
CA LEU A 233 -19.56 33.71 -9.61
C LEU A 233 -20.10 34.89 -8.79
N ILE A 234 -20.64 35.90 -9.46
CA ILE A 234 -21.21 37.08 -8.85
C ILE A 234 -22.74 37.01 -8.99
N GLY A 235 -23.46 37.25 -7.92
CA GLY A 235 -24.91 37.35 -7.89
C GLY A 235 -25.34 38.49 -7.04
N THR A 236 -26.54 39.00 -7.28
CA THR A 236 -27.13 40.17 -6.59
C THR A 236 -27.78 39.81 -5.26
N ASN A 237 -28.23 38.55 -5.13
CA ASN A 237 -28.93 38.10 -3.93
C ASN A 237 -28.22 36.93 -3.25
N GLN A 238 -28.38 36.82 -1.95
CA GLN A 238 -27.98 35.67 -1.18
C GLN A 238 -28.91 34.48 -1.50
N GLY A 239 -28.35 33.26 -1.56
CA GLY A 239 -29.17 32.05 -1.79
C GLY A 239 -29.45 31.72 -3.24
N GLU A 240 -28.77 32.34 -4.22
CA GLU A 240 -28.92 32.06 -5.66
C GLU A 240 -28.31 30.69 -6.12
N GLY A 241 -27.79 29.90 -5.18
CA GLY A 241 -27.29 28.55 -5.47
C GLY A 241 -25.86 28.49 -5.99
N LYS A 242 -25.06 29.56 -5.87
CA LYS A 242 -23.67 29.60 -6.36
C LYS A 242 -22.81 28.48 -5.77
N SER A 243 -22.77 28.37 -4.45
CA SER A 243 -22.01 27.30 -3.76
C SER A 243 -22.59 25.90 -4.01
N THR A 244 -23.92 25.80 -4.16
CA THR A 244 -24.58 24.55 -4.56
C THR A 244 -24.11 24.09 -5.94
N PHE A 245 -23.94 25.01 -6.87
CA PHE A 245 -23.42 24.73 -8.21
C PHE A 245 -21.96 24.27 -8.17
N VAL A 246 -21.09 24.97 -7.41
CA VAL A 246 -19.67 24.57 -7.30
C VAL A 246 -19.53 23.20 -6.67
N ARG A 247 -20.31 22.92 -5.63
CA ARG A 247 -20.37 21.61 -4.97
C ARG A 247 -20.85 20.50 -5.94
N TRP A 248 -21.86 20.83 -6.77
CA TRP A 248 -22.36 19.89 -7.77
C TRP A 248 -21.30 19.54 -8.84
N LEU A 249 -20.43 20.49 -9.22
CA LEU A 249 -19.32 20.22 -10.16
C LEU A 249 -18.34 19.17 -9.61
N ALA A 250 -18.22 19.01 -8.32
CA ALA A 250 -17.34 18.02 -7.68
C ALA A 250 -17.86 16.57 -7.80
N ILE A 251 -19.08 16.35 -8.35
CA ILE A 251 -19.74 15.04 -8.50
C ILE A 251 -20.22 14.45 -7.17
N LYS A 252 -19.39 14.50 -6.13
CA LYS A 252 -19.70 14.05 -4.76
C LYS A 252 -19.15 15.06 -3.74
N ASP A 253 -19.79 15.13 -2.59
CA ASP A 253 -19.35 16.01 -1.49
C ASP A 253 -17.91 15.68 -1.04
N ASP A 254 -17.52 14.40 -1.07
CA ASP A 254 -16.16 13.95 -0.69
C ASP A 254 -15.07 14.57 -1.59
N TYR A 255 -15.41 15.07 -2.76
CA TYR A 255 -14.46 15.65 -3.73
C TYR A 255 -14.55 17.17 -3.80
N PHE A 256 -15.30 17.77 -2.89
CA PHE A 256 -15.47 19.20 -2.74
C PHE A 256 -14.78 19.71 -1.47
N ALA A 257 -14.14 20.87 -1.53
CA ALA A 257 -13.62 21.56 -0.36
C ALA A 257 -13.94 23.05 -0.40
N GLU A 258 -14.19 23.62 0.76
CA GLU A 258 -14.23 25.06 0.96
C GLU A 258 -12.89 25.52 1.55
N VAL A 259 -12.25 26.49 0.90
CA VAL A 259 -10.92 26.96 1.27
C VAL A 259 -11.02 28.34 1.91
N ASN A 260 -10.69 28.39 3.19
CA ASN A 260 -10.70 29.62 3.99
C ASN A 260 -9.30 30.04 4.45
N GLU A 261 -8.29 29.15 4.33
CA GLU A 261 -6.89 29.41 4.67
C GLU A 261 -6.01 29.15 3.45
N PHE A 262 -5.11 30.11 3.13
CA PHE A 262 -4.28 30.06 1.92
C PHE A 262 -2.81 29.85 2.23
N ASP A 263 -2.42 29.94 3.49
CA ASP A 263 -1.05 29.79 3.95
C ASP A 263 -0.84 28.52 4.79
N GLY A 264 0.36 27.93 4.65
CA GLY A 264 0.82 26.87 5.50
C GLY A 264 0.16 25.51 5.25
N GLN A 265 0.31 24.62 6.24
CA GLN A 265 -0.11 23.22 6.17
C GLN A 265 -1.63 23.07 6.13
N LYS A 266 -2.37 23.89 6.87
CA LYS A 266 -3.84 23.80 6.95
C LYS A 266 -4.54 24.05 5.62
N GLY A 267 -4.06 25.03 4.84
CA GLY A 267 -4.61 25.31 3.50
C GLY A 267 -4.40 24.12 2.53
N MET A 268 -3.30 23.36 2.71
CA MET A 268 -3.03 22.17 1.90
C MET A 268 -3.85 20.98 2.37
N GLU A 269 -4.00 20.79 3.67
CA GLU A 269 -4.84 19.75 4.25
C GLU A 269 -6.31 19.91 3.86
N ALA A 270 -6.80 21.17 3.79
CA ALA A 270 -8.18 21.46 3.42
C ALA A 270 -8.57 21.00 2.01
N ILE A 271 -7.61 20.92 1.08
CA ILE A 271 -7.86 20.47 -0.31
C ILE A 271 -7.48 19.02 -0.56
N GLU A 272 -7.00 18.29 0.46
CA GLU A 272 -6.62 16.89 0.30
C GLU A 272 -7.85 16.05 -0.07
N GLY A 273 -7.78 15.39 -1.22
CA GLY A 273 -8.89 14.58 -1.75
C GLY A 273 -9.99 15.39 -2.46
N ALA A 274 -9.87 16.71 -2.53
CA ALA A 274 -10.80 17.53 -3.28
C ALA A 274 -10.37 17.66 -4.76
N TRP A 275 -11.36 17.65 -5.64
CA TRP A 275 -11.20 17.97 -7.06
C TRP A 275 -11.62 19.41 -7.37
N ILE A 276 -12.72 19.84 -6.78
CA ILE A 276 -13.26 21.19 -6.93
C ILE A 276 -13.21 21.89 -5.57
N CYS A 277 -12.64 23.09 -5.56
CA CYS A 277 -12.53 23.91 -4.36
C CYS A 277 -13.28 25.23 -4.54
N GLU A 278 -13.99 25.67 -3.51
CA GLU A 278 -14.64 26.98 -3.44
C GLU A 278 -13.86 27.90 -2.49
N ILE A 279 -13.57 29.10 -2.95
CA ILE A 279 -13.15 30.21 -2.09
C ILE A 279 -14.37 31.08 -1.87
N ALA A 280 -15.04 30.89 -0.73
CA ALA A 280 -16.19 31.67 -0.37
C ALA A 280 -15.80 33.13 -0.06
N GLU A 281 -16.70 34.06 -0.33
CA GLU A 281 -16.58 35.50 0.04
C GLU A 281 -15.28 36.19 -0.40
N LEU A 282 -14.73 35.78 -1.56
CA LEU A 282 -13.46 36.33 -2.10
C LEU A 282 -13.45 37.86 -2.14
N LEU A 283 -14.59 38.50 -2.41
CA LEU A 283 -14.73 39.94 -2.46
C LEU A 283 -14.64 40.63 -1.09
N ALA A 284 -14.85 39.91 0.01
CA ALA A 284 -14.70 40.43 1.37
C ALA A 284 -13.23 40.52 1.81
N MET A 285 -12.32 39.86 1.11
CA MET A 285 -10.89 39.85 1.38
C MET A 285 -10.23 41.13 0.82
N THR A 286 -10.20 42.18 1.59
CA THR A 286 -9.74 43.50 1.13
C THR A 286 -8.29 43.80 1.42
N LYS A 287 -7.61 43.04 2.31
CA LYS A 287 -6.24 43.29 2.68
C LYS A 287 -5.27 42.80 1.58
N THR A 288 -4.35 43.66 1.19
CA THR A 288 -3.35 43.37 0.15
C THR A 288 -2.60 42.06 0.41
N LYS A 289 -2.22 41.78 1.64
CA LYS A 289 -1.52 40.55 2.03
C LYS A 289 -2.35 39.27 1.79
N GLU A 290 -3.65 39.35 2.04
CA GLU A 290 -4.57 38.22 1.78
C GLU A 290 -4.71 37.98 0.28
N GLN A 291 -4.81 39.03 -0.52
CA GLN A 291 -4.88 38.92 -1.99
C GLN A 291 -3.61 38.33 -2.60
N GLU A 292 -2.43 38.70 -2.07
CA GLU A 292 -1.15 38.11 -2.52
C GLU A 292 -1.05 36.62 -2.13
N ALA A 293 -1.50 36.24 -0.92
CA ALA A 293 -1.53 34.86 -0.48
C ALA A 293 -2.44 34.01 -1.38
N ILE A 294 -3.64 34.51 -1.71
CA ILE A 294 -4.57 33.83 -2.63
C ILE A 294 -3.98 33.66 -4.01
N LYS A 295 -3.36 34.71 -4.58
CA LYS A 295 -2.69 34.61 -5.90
C LYS A 295 -1.58 33.57 -5.88
N ALA A 296 -0.72 33.57 -4.87
CA ALA A 296 0.34 32.59 -4.72
C ALA A 296 -0.21 31.15 -4.55
N TYR A 297 -1.33 31.01 -3.86
CA TYR A 297 -2.01 29.71 -3.70
C TYR A 297 -2.58 29.18 -5.01
N ILE A 298 -3.27 30.01 -5.80
CA ILE A 298 -3.90 29.64 -7.07
C ILE A 298 -2.86 29.27 -8.12
N THR A 299 -1.74 30.01 -8.21
CA THR A 299 -0.70 29.81 -9.22
C THR A 299 0.28 28.69 -8.89
N ARG A 300 0.15 28.08 -7.71
CA ARG A 300 1.01 26.99 -7.27
C ARG A 300 0.77 25.72 -8.09
N GLN A 301 1.84 25.12 -8.59
CA GLN A 301 1.79 23.90 -9.40
C GLN A 301 2.00 22.63 -8.59
N ALA A 302 2.64 22.73 -7.42
CA ALA A 302 2.90 21.59 -6.54
C ALA A 302 2.92 22.04 -5.08
N ASP A 303 2.28 21.29 -4.23
CA ASP A 303 2.28 21.47 -2.78
C ASP A 303 3.29 20.53 -2.14
N ARG A 304 4.08 21.07 -1.19
CA ARG A 304 5.04 20.31 -0.39
C ARG A 304 4.78 20.59 1.07
N TYR A 305 4.23 19.62 1.75
CA TYR A 305 4.02 19.69 3.20
C TYR A 305 4.26 18.36 3.86
N ARG A 306 4.54 18.39 5.16
CA ARG A 306 4.69 17.17 5.94
C ARG A 306 3.29 16.71 6.36
N ARG A 307 2.85 15.56 5.87
CA ARG A 307 1.63 14.94 6.38
C ARG A 307 1.81 14.60 7.86
N PRO A 308 0.81 14.85 8.69
CA PRO A 308 0.77 14.26 10.01
C PRO A 308 0.61 12.75 9.81
N PHE A 309 1.64 11.98 10.10
CA PHE A 309 1.75 10.51 10.03
C PHE A 309 2.10 9.88 8.67
#